data_f5720bc15246cba8548f70d853b65e73
#
_entry.id   f5720bc15246cba8548f70d853b65e73
#
_cell.length_a   1.000
_cell.length_b   1.000
_cell.length_c   1.000
_cell.angle_alpha   90.00
_cell.angle_beta   90.00
_cell.angle_gamma   90.00
#
_symmetry.space_group_name_H-M   'P 1'
#
loop_
_entity.id
_entity.type
_entity.pdbx_description
1 polymer ?
#
loop_
_entity_poly.entity_id
_entity_poly.type
_entity_poly.pdbx_seq_one_letter_code
_entity_poly.pdbx_strand_id
1 'polypeptide(L)'
;MERLTDLTVTEFTDILKSSAPAPGGGSVAALFGACGASLAVMTANLTVGKKKYAEHWENAESAIATGDPLIAQFLKAVDDDTEAFNRLYEAMHLPKETDEEKAIRRAAMEEATKEAANMPFHTLSLCARTVAVLEQLQDRINPNCVSDFGVGAAALVTAARGAWLNVCINLQSLSDAAFVDDLYARAKAIFDDVTARAEALFTAVDAQCRPVCNQTEA
;
A
#
# COMPACT_ATOMS: atom_id res chain seq x y z
N MET A 1 12.80 19.09 -0.50
CA MET A 1 13.38 17.82 -1.00
C MET A 1 12.64 17.47 -2.30
N GLU A 2 13.31 16.94 -3.29
CA GLU A 2 12.64 16.44 -4.50
C GLU A 2 11.73 15.28 -4.09
N ARG A 3 10.52 15.21 -4.66
CA ARG A 3 9.57 14.15 -4.31
C ARG A 3 10.06 12.81 -4.86
N LEU A 4 9.94 11.74 -4.08
CA LEU A 4 10.30 10.39 -4.54
C LEU A 4 9.47 9.97 -5.77
N THR A 5 8.24 10.44 -5.83
CA THR A 5 7.30 10.15 -6.91
C THR A 5 7.59 10.90 -8.22
N ASP A 6 8.48 11.88 -8.20
CA ASP A 6 8.95 12.60 -9.40
C ASP A 6 10.21 11.94 -10.02
N LEU A 7 10.83 10.98 -9.31
CA LEU A 7 11.99 10.25 -9.79
C LEU A 7 11.62 9.21 -10.86
N THR A 8 12.56 8.95 -11.75
CA THR A 8 12.45 7.76 -12.61
C THR A 8 12.53 6.48 -11.78
N VAL A 9 12.01 5.37 -12.29
CA VAL A 9 12.09 4.05 -11.63
C VAL A 9 13.55 3.69 -11.31
N THR A 10 14.48 4.03 -12.22
CA THR A 10 15.91 3.77 -12.00
C THR A 10 16.45 4.58 -10.82
N GLU A 11 16.19 5.88 -10.77
CA GLU A 11 16.64 6.76 -9.69
C GLU A 11 16.05 6.34 -8.34
N PHE A 12 14.74 6.03 -8.31
CA PHE A 12 14.11 5.53 -7.10
C PHE A 12 14.78 4.25 -6.58
N THR A 13 15.04 3.27 -7.46
CA THR A 13 15.69 2.01 -7.08
C THR A 13 17.16 2.20 -6.70
N ASP A 14 17.85 3.17 -7.30
CA ASP A 14 19.22 3.52 -6.94
C ASP A 14 19.33 4.12 -5.53
N ILE A 15 18.39 4.98 -5.15
CA ILE A 15 18.30 5.50 -3.78
C ILE A 15 17.92 4.39 -2.81
N LEU A 16 16.92 3.59 -3.14
CA LEU A 16 16.43 2.50 -2.29
C LEU A 16 17.51 1.48 -1.93
N LYS A 17 18.41 1.14 -2.86
CA LYS A 17 19.51 0.20 -2.62
C LYS A 17 20.70 0.81 -1.87
N SER A 18 20.71 2.12 -1.65
CA SER A 18 21.83 2.84 -1.07
C SER A 18 21.90 2.64 0.45
N SER A 19 22.87 3.26 1.10
CA SER A 19 22.96 3.34 2.57
C SER A 19 22.13 4.48 3.17
N ALA A 20 21.35 5.19 2.36
CA ALA A 20 20.43 6.21 2.86
C ALA A 20 19.37 5.58 3.78
N PRO A 21 19.02 6.23 4.89
CA PRO A 21 18.08 5.68 5.84
C PRO A 21 16.62 5.70 5.35
N ALA A 22 16.33 6.47 4.31
CA ALA A 22 15.05 6.55 3.59
C ALA A 22 15.31 6.86 2.09
N PRO A 23 14.41 6.45 1.14
CA PRO A 23 13.18 5.69 1.37
C PRO A 23 13.44 4.25 1.83
N GLY A 24 12.43 3.68 2.50
CA GLY A 24 12.48 2.31 3.01
C GLY A 24 11.25 1.47 2.66
N GLY A 25 11.00 0.47 3.50
CA GLY A 25 9.91 -0.49 3.30
C GLY A 25 8.52 0.14 3.31
N GLY A 26 8.29 1.22 4.05
CA GLY A 26 6.99 1.91 4.10
C GLY A 26 6.68 2.62 2.79
N SER A 27 7.63 3.39 2.25
CA SER A 27 7.50 4.03 0.93
C SER A 27 7.29 2.99 -0.19
N VAL A 28 8.01 1.84 -0.13
CA VAL A 28 7.83 0.73 -1.09
C VAL A 28 6.45 0.10 -0.95
N ALA A 29 5.94 -0.10 0.27
CA ALA A 29 4.60 -0.64 0.49
C ALA A 29 3.52 0.28 -0.12
N ALA A 30 3.64 1.59 0.07
CA ALA A 30 2.74 2.57 -0.56
C ALA A 30 2.83 2.54 -2.09
N LEU A 31 4.03 2.42 -2.68
CA LEU A 31 4.22 2.29 -4.11
C LEU A 31 3.55 1.03 -4.68
N PHE A 32 3.66 -0.12 -4.01
CA PHE A 32 2.92 -1.32 -4.41
C PHE A 32 1.40 -1.11 -4.33
N GLY A 33 0.90 -0.38 -3.34
CA GLY A 33 -0.50 0.01 -3.26
C GLY A 33 -0.94 0.86 -4.45
N ALA A 34 -0.13 1.86 -4.84
CA ALA A 34 -0.37 2.68 -6.04
C ALA A 34 -0.41 1.83 -7.32
N CYS A 35 0.53 0.89 -7.48
CA CYS A 35 0.54 -0.03 -8.63
C CYS A 35 -0.71 -0.92 -8.66
N GLY A 36 -1.13 -1.47 -7.50
CA GLY A 36 -2.33 -2.29 -7.39
C GLY A 36 -3.60 -1.53 -7.77
N ALA A 37 -3.76 -0.31 -7.24
CA ALA A 37 -4.87 0.58 -7.58
C ALA A 37 -4.86 0.98 -9.07
N SER A 38 -3.67 1.25 -9.63
CA SER A 38 -3.52 1.61 -11.05
C SER A 38 -3.93 0.46 -11.97
N LEU A 39 -3.57 -0.77 -11.66
CA LEU A 39 -3.98 -1.95 -12.43
C LEU A 39 -5.49 -2.18 -12.34
N ALA A 40 -6.12 -1.96 -11.18
CA ALA A 40 -7.57 -2.01 -11.05
C ALA A 40 -8.24 -0.97 -11.97
N VAL A 41 -7.79 0.28 -11.94
CA VAL A 41 -8.31 1.36 -12.81
C VAL A 41 -8.02 1.06 -14.29
N MET A 42 -6.85 0.52 -14.64
CA MET A 42 -6.53 0.13 -16.01
C MET A 42 -7.51 -0.92 -16.55
N THR A 43 -7.83 -1.97 -15.77
CA THR A 43 -8.77 -3.00 -16.20
C THR A 43 -10.19 -2.45 -16.39
N ALA A 44 -10.60 -1.50 -15.56
CA ALA A 44 -11.87 -0.77 -15.71
C ALA A 44 -11.87 0.08 -16.99
N ASN A 45 -10.83 0.87 -17.25
CA ASN A 45 -10.67 1.68 -18.46
C ASN A 45 -10.68 0.83 -19.74
N LEU A 46 -10.09 -0.37 -19.70
CA LEU A 46 -10.08 -1.30 -20.84
C LEU A 46 -11.42 -2.03 -21.04
N THR A 47 -12.36 -1.85 -20.13
CA THR A 47 -13.73 -2.38 -20.19
C THR A 47 -14.71 -1.33 -20.73
N VAL A 48 -14.60 -0.09 -20.27
CA VAL A 48 -15.45 1.04 -20.72
C VAL A 48 -15.30 1.27 -22.23
N GLY A 49 -16.40 1.63 -22.89
CA GLY A 49 -16.44 1.94 -24.33
C GLY A 49 -16.43 0.74 -25.26
N LYS A 50 -16.18 -0.48 -24.77
CA LYS A 50 -16.26 -1.69 -25.56
C LYS A 50 -17.67 -2.27 -25.52
N LYS A 51 -18.42 -2.18 -26.64
CA LYS A 51 -19.82 -2.63 -26.76
C LYS A 51 -20.07 -4.04 -26.21
N LYS A 52 -19.09 -4.94 -26.35
CA LYS A 52 -19.16 -6.32 -25.84
C LYS A 52 -19.34 -6.38 -24.32
N TYR A 53 -18.90 -5.35 -23.58
CA TYR A 53 -18.94 -5.29 -22.13
C TYR A 53 -19.82 -4.14 -21.63
N ALA A 54 -20.81 -3.72 -22.43
CA ALA A 54 -21.66 -2.58 -22.12
C ALA A 54 -22.42 -2.73 -20.79
N GLU A 55 -22.75 -3.95 -20.40
CA GLU A 55 -23.40 -4.27 -19.12
C GLU A 55 -22.53 -3.98 -17.89
N HIS A 56 -21.23 -3.83 -18.07
CA HIS A 56 -20.25 -3.57 -16.99
C HIS A 56 -19.75 -2.12 -16.95
N TRP A 57 -20.17 -1.24 -17.88
CA TRP A 57 -19.64 0.12 -17.98
C TRP A 57 -19.89 0.96 -16.73
N GLU A 58 -21.13 0.99 -16.24
CA GLU A 58 -21.46 1.75 -15.04
C GLU A 58 -20.61 1.33 -13.83
N ASN A 59 -20.42 0.03 -13.70
CA ASN A 59 -19.56 -0.54 -12.64
C ASN A 59 -18.09 -0.14 -12.83
N ALA A 60 -17.58 -0.21 -14.06
CA ALA A 60 -16.20 0.17 -14.37
C ALA A 60 -15.96 1.69 -14.19
N GLU A 61 -16.88 2.54 -14.61
CA GLU A 61 -16.83 3.99 -14.42
C GLU A 61 -16.84 4.36 -12.93
N SER A 62 -17.67 3.69 -12.12
CA SER A 62 -17.67 3.85 -10.66
C SER A 62 -16.33 3.43 -10.02
N ALA A 63 -15.75 2.33 -10.51
CA ALA A 63 -14.44 1.85 -10.06
C ALA A 63 -13.31 2.83 -10.41
N ILE A 64 -13.34 3.44 -11.59
CA ILE A 64 -12.39 4.49 -12.00
C ILE A 64 -12.52 5.70 -11.08
N ALA A 65 -13.74 6.20 -10.90
CA ALA A 65 -14.00 7.38 -10.06
C ALA A 65 -13.54 7.21 -8.61
N THR A 66 -13.58 5.97 -8.10
CA THR A 66 -13.08 5.64 -6.75
C THR A 66 -11.59 5.37 -6.73
N GLY A 67 -11.05 4.72 -7.76
CA GLY A 67 -9.67 4.28 -7.85
C GLY A 67 -8.67 5.40 -8.12
N ASP A 68 -8.98 6.34 -9.02
CA ASP A 68 -8.09 7.45 -9.35
C ASP A 68 -7.65 8.28 -8.12
N PRO A 69 -8.56 8.70 -7.22
CA PRO A 69 -8.15 9.37 -5.99
C PRO A 69 -7.30 8.49 -5.06
N LEU A 70 -7.49 7.16 -5.06
CA LEU A 70 -6.68 6.24 -4.25
C LEU A 70 -5.24 6.19 -4.75
N ILE A 71 -5.02 6.15 -6.06
CA ILE A 71 -3.68 6.19 -6.66
C ILE A 71 -2.94 7.43 -6.19
N ALA A 72 -3.56 8.61 -6.26
CA ALA A 72 -2.97 9.86 -5.81
C ALA A 72 -2.64 9.85 -4.31
N GLN A 73 -3.51 9.25 -3.47
CA GLN A 73 -3.27 9.11 -2.03
C GLN A 73 -2.11 8.16 -1.72
N PHE A 74 -1.98 7.04 -2.43
CA PHE A 74 -0.83 6.15 -2.30
C PHE A 74 0.48 6.82 -2.72
N LEU A 75 0.49 7.53 -3.85
CA LEU A 75 1.67 8.26 -4.29
C LEU A 75 2.09 9.31 -3.25
N LYS A 76 1.12 10.02 -2.67
CA LYS A 76 1.41 10.92 -1.55
C LYS A 76 1.99 10.16 -0.35
N ALA A 77 1.47 8.98 -0.02
CA ALA A 77 1.96 8.18 1.09
C ALA A 77 3.41 7.68 0.89
N VAL A 78 3.89 7.53 -0.36
CA VAL A 78 5.30 7.25 -0.66
C VAL A 78 6.21 8.35 -0.12
N ASP A 79 5.86 9.61 -0.36
CA ASP A 79 6.63 10.77 0.07
C ASP A 79 6.45 11.01 1.59
N ASP A 80 5.21 10.93 2.09
CA ASP A 80 4.86 11.17 3.51
C ASP A 80 5.60 10.20 4.46
N ASP A 81 5.80 8.95 4.07
CA ASP A 81 6.54 7.94 4.85
C ASP A 81 8.00 8.38 5.06
N THR A 82 8.65 8.82 4.00
CA THR A 82 10.02 9.34 4.07
C THR A 82 10.09 10.63 4.90
N GLU A 83 9.12 11.52 4.77
CA GLU A 83 9.09 12.76 5.58
C GLU A 83 8.89 12.47 7.07
N ALA A 84 8.01 11.52 7.42
CA ALA A 84 7.83 11.11 8.80
C ALA A 84 9.10 10.48 9.39
N PHE A 85 9.79 9.66 8.61
CA PHE A 85 11.08 9.11 9.01
C PHE A 85 12.14 10.21 9.22
N ASN A 86 12.22 11.20 8.34
CA ASN A 86 13.15 12.32 8.49
C ASN A 86 12.91 13.11 9.79
N ARG A 87 11.65 13.34 10.16
CA ARG A 87 11.32 13.98 11.45
C ARG A 87 11.78 13.14 12.65
N LEU A 88 11.60 11.82 12.58
CA LEU A 88 12.13 10.92 13.61
C LEU A 88 13.67 10.96 13.66
N TYR A 89 14.30 10.96 12.50
CA TYR A 89 15.76 11.05 12.40
C TYR A 89 16.30 12.37 13.02
N GLU A 90 15.64 13.49 12.77
CA GLU A 90 15.96 14.77 13.40
C GLU A 90 15.81 14.70 14.94
N ALA A 91 14.71 14.13 15.43
CA ALA A 91 14.50 13.94 16.87
C ALA A 91 15.58 13.07 17.54
N MET A 92 16.07 12.04 16.82
CA MET A 92 17.18 11.20 17.30
C MET A 92 18.51 11.95 17.43
N HIS A 93 18.69 13.07 16.73
CA HIS A 93 19.90 13.88 16.74
C HIS A 93 19.81 15.10 17.67
N LEU A 94 18.72 15.28 18.43
CA LEU A 94 18.62 16.31 19.46
C LEU A 94 19.68 16.11 20.54
N PRO A 95 20.13 17.20 21.22
CA PRO A 95 21.09 17.15 22.33
C PRO A 95 20.66 16.16 23.44
N LYS A 96 21.63 15.56 24.13
CA LYS A 96 21.40 14.51 25.15
C LYS A 96 22.40 14.54 26.32
N GLU A 97 23.06 15.66 26.53
CA GLU A 97 24.12 15.76 27.56
C GLU A 97 23.50 15.97 28.94
N THR A 98 22.49 16.84 29.05
CA THR A 98 21.79 17.12 30.30
C THR A 98 20.53 16.27 30.46
N ASP A 99 19.99 16.17 31.68
CA ASP A 99 18.74 15.44 31.93
C ASP A 99 17.53 16.14 31.31
N GLU A 100 17.56 17.46 31.21
CA GLU A 100 16.56 18.25 30.50
C GLU A 100 16.57 17.98 29.01
N GLU A 101 17.74 17.98 28.35
CA GLU A 101 17.91 17.64 26.94
C GLU A 101 17.46 16.21 26.65
N LYS A 102 17.82 15.24 27.52
CA LYS A 102 17.34 13.85 27.38
C LYS A 102 15.82 13.75 27.46
N ALA A 103 15.18 14.53 28.35
CA ALA A 103 13.72 14.54 28.46
C ALA A 103 13.05 15.13 27.19
N ILE A 104 13.56 16.26 26.70
CA ILE A 104 13.09 16.90 25.46
C ILE A 104 13.25 15.95 24.28
N ARG A 105 14.44 15.36 24.11
CA ARG A 105 14.73 14.40 23.04
C ARG A 105 13.80 13.20 23.09
N ARG A 106 13.55 12.62 24.27
CA ARG A 106 12.66 11.48 24.44
C ARG A 106 11.23 11.82 24.04
N ALA A 107 10.71 12.97 24.45
CA ALA A 107 9.39 13.43 24.08
C ALA A 107 9.27 13.64 22.56
N ALA A 108 10.26 14.28 21.93
CA ALA A 108 10.30 14.50 20.50
C ALA A 108 10.35 13.17 19.71
N MET A 109 11.14 12.21 20.17
CA MET A 109 11.22 10.88 19.56
C MET A 109 9.89 10.13 19.70
N GLU A 110 9.24 10.18 20.85
CA GLU A 110 7.94 9.54 21.07
C GLU A 110 6.89 10.08 20.08
N GLU A 111 6.77 11.40 19.96
CA GLU A 111 5.82 12.02 19.01
C GLU A 111 6.15 11.71 17.56
N ALA A 112 7.40 11.83 17.14
CA ALA A 112 7.81 11.53 15.78
C ALA A 112 7.61 10.04 15.44
N THR A 113 7.79 9.13 16.41
CA THR A 113 7.54 7.70 16.21
C THR A 113 6.05 7.38 16.07
N LYS A 114 5.19 8.05 16.84
CA LYS A 114 3.73 7.94 16.68
C LYS A 114 3.31 8.37 15.26
N GLU A 115 3.88 9.47 14.78
CA GLU A 115 3.64 9.95 13.44
C GLU A 115 4.12 8.93 12.39
N ALA A 116 5.35 8.41 12.55
CA ALA A 116 5.90 7.37 11.68
C ALA A 116 5.09 6.06 11.70
N ALA A 117 4.42 5.71 12.81
CA ALA A 117 3.52 4.57 12.89
C ALA A 117 2.18 4.79 12.17
N ASN A 118 1.69 6.04 12.14
CA ASN A 118 0.44 6.39 11.47
C ASN A 118 0.57 6.36 9.93
N MET A 119 1.75 6.56 9.35
CA MET A 119 1.93 6.54 7.88
C MET A 119 1.65 5.16 7.28
N PRO A 120 2.27 4.06 7.72
CA PRO A 120 1.94 2.73 7.22
C PRO A 120 0.51 2.30 7.62
N PHE A 121 -0.05 2.74 8.74
CA PHE A 121 -1.46 2.52 9.06
C PHE A 121 -2.40 3.19 8.03
N HIS A 122 -2.06 4.40 7.59
CA HIS A 122 -2.79 5.06 6.49
C HIS A 122 -2.70 4.24 5.20
N THR A 123 -1.51 3.73 4.85
CA THR A 123 -1.32 2.82 3.70
C THR A 123 -2.21 1.58 3.80
N LEU A 124 -2.32 0.93 4.97
CA LEU A 124 -3.27 -0.17 5.20
C LEU A 124 -4.72 0.25 4.94
N SER A 125 -5.10 1.44 5.40
CA SER A 125 -6.45 1.97 5.20
C SER A 125 -6.76 2.23 3.72
N LEU A 126 -5.77 2.66 2.93
CA LEU A 126 -5.89 2.78 1.49
C LEU A 126 -6.02 1.40 0.82
N CYS A 127 -5.28 0.40 1.29
CA CYS A 127 -5.40 -0.97 0.81
C CYS A 127 -6.82 -1.52 1.01
N ALA A 128 -7.45 -1.27 2.17
CA ALA A 128 -8.82 -1.69 2.45
C ALA A 128 -9.84 -1.09 1.48
N ARG A 129 -9.64 0.16 1.09
CA ARG A 129 -10.49 0.82 0.08
C ARG A 129 -10.24 0.28 -1.32
N THR A 130 -8.99 -0.02 -1.64
CA THR A 130 -8.61 -0.53 -2.97
C THR A 130 -9.08 -1.96 -3.20
N VAL A 131 -9.04 -2.83 -2.18
CA VAL A 131 -9.57 -4.20 -2.32
C VAL A 131 -11.06 -4.18 -2.64
N ALA A 132 -11.83 -3.23 -2.10
CA ALA A 132 -13.24 -3.06 -2.42
C ALA A 132 -13.46 -2.65 -3.90
N VAL A 133 -12.56 -1.84 -4.49
CA VAL A 133 -12.59 -1.52 -5.92
C VAL A 133 -12.29 -2.76 -6.76
N LEU A 134 -11.32 -3.58 -6.37
CA LEU A 134 -11.04 -4.85 -7.05
C LEU A 134 -12.24 -5.80 -6.98
N GLU A 135 -12.86 -5.99 -5.82
CA GLU A 135 -14.05 -6.83 -5.68
C GLU A 135 -15.23 -6.36 -6.54
N GLN A 136 -15.42 -5.04 -6.65
CA GLN A 136 -16.42 -4.46 -7.53
C GLN A 136 -16.18 -4.85 -9.00
N LEU A 137 -14.92 -5.00 -9.42
CA LEU A 137 -14.51 -5.31 -10.79
C LEU A 137 -14.44 -6.81 -11.07
N GLN A 138 -14.41 -7.68 -10.06
CA GLN A 138 -14.30 -9.12 -10.23
C GLN A 138 -15.37 -9.64 -11.19
N ASP A 139 -14.96 -10.43 -12.19
CA ASP A 139 -15.80 -11.02 -13.24
C ASP A 139 -16.57 -10.01 -14.12
N ARG A 140 -16.27 -8.70 -14.00
CA ARG A 140 -16.93 -7.59 -14.71
C ARG A 140 -15.98 -6.74 -15.54
N ILE A 141 -14.85 -7.29 -15.89
CA ILE A 141 -13.81 -6.63 -16.70
C ILE A 141 -13.68 -7.31 -18.06
N ASN A 142 -12.97 -6.65 -18.97
CA ASN A 142 -12.51 -7.29 -20.20
C ASN A 142 -11.63 -8.50 -19.86
N PRO A 143 -12.01 -9.73 -20.28
CA PRO A 143 -11.25 -10.95 -19.97
C PRO A 143 -9.79 -10.94 -20.41
N ASN A 144 -9.42 -10.11 -21.40
CA ASN A 144 -8.04 -9.97 -21.84
C ASN A 144 -7.13 -9.27 -20.80
N CYS A 145 -7.73 -8.68 -19.75
CA CYS A 145 -7.00 -7.98 -18.68
C CYS A 145 -7.03 -8.76 -17.35
N VAL A 146 -7.51 -10.02 -17.36
CA VAL A 146 -7.67 -10.80 -16.13
C VAL A 146 -6.32 -11.02 -15.40
N SER A 147 -5.25 -11.22 -16.15
CA SER A 147 -3.90 -11.35 -15.56
C SER A 147 -3.41 -10.06 -14.91
N ASP A 148 -3.67 -8.89 -15.53
CA ASP A 148 -3.33 -7.59 -14.95
C ASP A 148 -4.13 -7.32 -13.67
N PHE A 149 -5.40 -7.70 -13.65
CA PHE A 149 -6.23 -7.65 -12.45
C PHE A 149 -5.65 -8.52 -11.33
N GLY A 150 -5.20 -9.75 -11.64
CA GLY A 150 -4.55 -10.64 -10.67
C GLY A 150 -3.23 -10.07 -10.14
N VAL A 151 -2.41 -9.44 -11.00
CA VAL A 151 -1.20 -8.73 -10.56
C VAL A 151 -1.55 -7.56 -9.65
N GLY A 152 -2.65 -6.84 -9.93
CA GLY A 152 -3.17 -5.78 -9.07
C GLY A 152 -3.51 -6.28 -7.66
N ALA A 153 -4.20 -7.43 -7.56
CA ALA A 153 -4.52 -8.06 -6.28
C ALA A 153 -3.25 -8.51 -5.53
N ALA A 154 -2.27 -9.11 -6.22
CA ALA A 154 -1.00 -9.52 -5.62
C ALA A 154 -0.18 -8.32 -5.11
N ALA A 155 -0.14 -7.23 -5.87
CA ALA A 155 0.51 -5.99 -5.46
C ALA A 155 -0.12 -5.43 -4.18
N LEU A 156 -1.45 -5.51 -4.05
CA LEU A 156 -2.17 -5.06 -2.86
C LEU A 156 -1.87 -5.92 -1.63
N VAL A 157 -1.75 -7.26 -1.79
CA VAL A 157 -1.28 -8.15 -0.72
C VAL A 157 0.10 -7.74 -0.24
N THR A 158 1.02 -7.46 -1.18
CA THR A 158 2.39 -7.03 -0.85
C THR A 158 2.40 -5.68 -0.14
N ALA A 159 1.59 -4.72 -0.61
CA ALA A 159 1.42 -3.42 0.04
C ALA A 159 0.93 -3.55 1.49
N ALA A 160 -0.12 -4.36 1.71
CA ALA A 160 -0.69 -4.57 3.04
C ALA A 160 0.31 -5.25 3.99
N ARG A 161 1.02 -6.27 3.52
CA ARG A 161 2.07 -6.96 4.31
C ARG A 161 3.23 -6.04 4.66
N GLY A 162 3.70 -5.24 3.69
CA GLY A 162 4.76 -4.26 3.92
C GLY A 162 4.33 -3.19 4.92
N ALA A 163 3.15 -2.61 4.74
CA ALA A 163 2.60 -1.60 5.65
C ALA A 163 2.39 -2.16 7.06
N TRP A 164 1.87 -3.38 7.21
CA TRP A 164 1.74 -4.07 8.50
C TRP A 164 3.07 -4.20 9.24
N LEU A 165 4.13 -4.65 8.56
CA LEU A 165 5.47 -4.76 9.17
C LEU A 165 5.99 -3.40 9.65
N ASN A 166 5.73 -2.33 8.88
CA ASN A 166 6.15 -0.97 9.25
C ASN A 166 5.33 -0.41 10.42
N VAL A 167 4.03 -0.71 10.53
CA VAL A 167 3.27 -0.42 11.76
C VAL A 167 3.91 -1.12 12.95
N CYS A 168 4.14 -2.42 12.86
CA CYS A 168 4.66 -3.22 13.97
C CYS A 168 6.03 -2.72 14.47
N ILE A 169 6.97 -2.46 13.56
CA ILE A 169 8.32 -2.04 13.97
C ILE A 169 8.33 -0.65 14.64
N ASN A 170 7.48 0.27 14.17
CA ASN A 170 7.36 1.59 14.78
C ASN A 170 6.72 1.51 16.16
N LEU A 171 5.71 0.65 16.36
CA LEU A 171 5.06 0.49 17.68
C LEU A 171 6.00 -0.09 18.74
N GLN A 172 7.01 -0.88 18.38
CA GLN A 172 7.95 -1.49 19.34
C GLN A 172 8.77 -0.48 20.12
N SER A 173 8.98 0.71 19.61
CA SER A 173 9.81 1.74 20.25
C SER A 173 9.01 2.78 21.04
N LEU A 174 7.68 2.68 21.08
CA LEU A 174 6.80 3.58 21.80
C LEU A 174 6.60 3.16 23.26
N SER A 175 6.50 4.16 24.15
CA SER A 175 6.22 3.96 25.57
C SER A 175 4.73 4.14 25.93
N ASP A 176 3.94 4.78 25.06
CA ASP A 176 2.49 4.98 25.25
C ASP A 176 1.73 3.69 24.92
N ALA A 177 1.53 2.84 25.95
CA ALA A 177 0.88 1.55 25.79
C ALA A 177 -0.55 1.67 25.26
N ALA A 178 -1.30 2.70 25.62
CA ALA A 178 -2.67 2.88 25.13
C ALA A 178 -2.72 3.16 23.63
N PHE A 179 -1.81 3.98 23.12
CA PHE A 179 -1.66 4.24 21.70
C PHE A 179 -1.22 2.97 20.95
N VAL A 180 -0.25 2.24 21.52
CA VAL A 180 0.27 0.99 20.94
C VAL A 180 -0.85 -0.04 20.79
N ASP A 181 -1.61 -0.29 21.85
CA ASP A 181 -2.69 -1.29 21.86
C ASP A 181 -3.81 -0.91 20.86
N ASP A 182 -4.23 0.36 20.84
CA ASP A 182 -5.28 0.84 19.91
C ASP A 182 -4.83 0.70 18.46
N LEU A 183 -3.67 1.26 18.11
CA LEU A 183 -3.21 1.26 16.72
C LEU A 183 -2.90 -0.15 16.24
N TYR A 184 -2.30 -1.01 17.08
CA TYR A 184 -2.04 -2.40 16.76
C TYR A 184 -3.33 -3.16 16.46
N ALA A 185 -4.34 -3.05 17.33
CA ALA A 185 -5.61 -3.76 17.14
C ALA A 185 -6.32 -3.34 15.84
N ARG A 186 -6.38 -2.05 15.57
CA ARG A 186 -6.99 -1.50 14.34
C ARG A 186 -6.21 -1.91 13.08
N ALA A 187 -4.90 -1.78 13.12
CA ALA A 187 -4.04 -2.17 12.00
C ALA A 187 -4.13 -3.67 11.72
N LYS A 188 -4.15 -4.51 12.78
CA LYS A 188 -4.28 -5.96 12.64
C LYS A 188 -5.60 -6.36 11.99
N ALA A 189 -6.69 -5.75 12.40
CA ALA A 189 -8.01 -6.02 11.83
C ALA A 189 -8.06 -5.67 10.33
N ILE A 190 -7.52 -4.52 9.93
CA ILE A 190 -7.45 -4.11 8.52
C ILE A 190 -6.52 -5.05 7.74
N PHE A 191 -5.35 -5.37 8.28
CA PHE A 191 -4.38 -6.25 7.65
C PHE A 191 -4.97 -7.63 7.34
N ASP A 192 -5.65 -8.25 8.33
CA ASP A 192 -6.26 -9.57 8.16
C ASP A 192 -7.38 -9.55 7.11
N ASP A 193 -8.26 -8.54 7.16
CA ASP A 193 -9.34 -8.37 6.19
C ASP A 193 -8.81 -8.19 4.76
N VAL A 194 -7.89 -7.24 4.57
CA VAL A 194 -7.35 -6.91 3.25
C VAL A 194 -6.60 -8.09 2.64
N THR A 195 -5.74 -8.74 3.42
CA THR A 195 -4.94 -9.85 2.89
C THR A 195 -5.82 -11.03 2.51
N ALA A 196 -6.82 -11.39 3.32
CA ALA A 196 -7.74 -12.47 3.01
C ALA A 196 -8.53 -12.20 1.72
N ARG A 197 -9.06 -10.99 1.56
CA ARG A 197 -9.85 -10.59 0.38
C ARG A 197 -9.00 -10.51 -0.89
N ALA A 198 -7.83 -9.86 -0.82
CA ALA A 198 -6.94 -9.73 -1.97
C ALA A 198 -6.34 -11.08 -2.41
N GLU A 199 -6.02 -11.98 -1.47
CA GLU A 199 -5.58 -13.35 -1.79
C GLU A 199 -6.70 -14.19 -2.41
N ALA A 200 -7.94 -14.01 -1.99
CA ALA A 200 -9.08 -14.67 -2.62
C ALA A 200 -9.27 -14.22 -4.09
N LEU A 201 -9.14 -12.92 -4.36
CA LEU A 201 -9.18 -12.37 -5.73
C LEU A 201 -8.04 -12.93 -6.58
N PHE A 202 -6.82 -12.93 -6.07
CA PHE A 202 -5.66 -13.50 -6.77
C PHE A 202 -5.88 -14.99 -7.07
N THR A 203 -6.36 -15.77 -6.11
CA THR A 203 -6.61 -17.20 -6.26
C THR A 203 -7.67 -17.49 -7.33
N ALA A 204 -8.72 -16.67 -7.39
CA ALA A 204 -9.75 -16.79 -8.42
C ALA A 204 -9.16 -16.54 -9.83
N VAL A 205 -8.29 -15.52 -9.97
CA VAL A 205 -7.61 -15.23 -11.23
C VAL A 205 -6.61 -16.32 -11.60
N ASP A 206 -5.81 -16.83 -10.66
CA ASP A 206 -4.87 -17.91 -10.89
C ASP A 206 -5.57 -19.14 -11.49
N ALA A 207 -6.74 -19.49 -10.93
CA ALA A 207 -7.56 -20.57 -11.46
C ALA A 207 -8.02 -20.34 -12.91
N GLN A 208 -8.37 -19.09 -13.27
CA GLN A 208 -8.79 -18.72 -14.62
C GLN A 208 -7.61 -18.72 -15.62
N CYS A 209 -6.41 -18.36 -15.16
CA CYS A 209 -5.21 -18.26 -16.01
C CYS A 209 -4.51 -19.61 -16.26
N ARG A 210 -4.86 -20.66 -15.53
CA ARG A 210 -4.22 -21.98 -15.69
C ARG A 210 -4.56 -22.59 -17.05
N PRO A 211 -3.58 -23.10 -17.81
CA PRO A 211 -3.85 -23.78 -19.04
C PRO A 211 -4.68 -25.05 -18.80
N VAL A 212 -5.75 -25.22 -19.57
CA VAL A 212 -6.50 -26.48 -19.59
C VAL A 212 -5.62 -27.50 -20.33
N CYS A 213 -4.90 -28.36 -19.59
CA CYS A 213 -4.26 -29.51 -20.19
C CYS A 213 -5.37 -30.44 -20.72
N ASN A 214 -5.60 -30.41 -22.03
CA ASN A 214 -6.30 -31.51 -22.68
C ASN A 214 -5.43 -32.76 -22.49
N GLN A 215 -5.75 -33.58 -21.50
CA GLN A 215 -5.30 -34.94 -21.47
C GLN A 215 -5.97 -35.62 -22.68
N THR A 216 -5.30 -35.59 -23.83
CA THR A 216 -5.60 -36.52 -24.89
C THR A 216 -5.31 -37.89 -24.31
N GLU A 217 -6.40 -38.58 -23.99
CA GLU A 217 -6.35 -40.02 -23.70
C GLU A 217 -5.60 -40.72 -24.85
N ALA A 218 -4.48 -41.33 -24.52
CA ALA A 218 -3.74 -42.24 -25.39
C ALA A 218 -4.24 -43.66 -25.20
#